data_3c6e78365d912cef6115d97f8340432b
#
_entry.id   3c6e78365d912cef6115d97f8340432b
#
_cell.length_a   1.000
_cell.length_b   1.000
_cell.length_c   1.000
_cell.angle_alpha   90.00
_cell.angle_beta   90.00
_cell.angle_gamma   90.00
#
_symmetry.space_group_name_H-M   'P 1'
#
loop_
_entity.id
_entity.type
_entity.pdbx_description
1 polymer ?
#
loop_
_entity_poly.entity_id
_entity_poly.type
_entity_poly.pdbx_seq_one_letter_code
_entity_poly.pdbx_strand_id
1 'polypeptide(L)'
;MSSALSNNERLASSQPSAISDAASRASEQAPLHVASVIPLFSQMPRWLQAELRSDHAGEYGAVMIYRGILAVSRDDSVRDFAERHIATERDHLRLMEETVPSSARTQLLPLWWLMGWLTGALPAVFGRHAVFATIEAVEAFVDHHYRQQIDRLAEQGRYESLRELLLQCQEDEVSHRDEAACLAGPSRGKLMRLWSAIVGAGSAAAVIAARRI
;
A
#
# COMPACT_ATOMS: atom_id res chain seq x y z
N MET A 1 42.03 -45.15 -51.34
CA MET A 1 42.66 -45.40 -50.02
C MET A 1 42.00 -44.34 -49.11
N SER A 2 40.97 -44.72 -48.40
CA SER A 2 41.03 -45.09 -46.97
C SER A 2 41.33 -43.84 -46.09
N SER A 3 40.61 -43.34 -45.12
CA SER A 3 39.70 -43.99 -44.20
C SER A 3 39.14 -42.90 -43.29
N ALA A 4 37.90 -43.05 -42.91
CA ALA A 4 37.26 -43.03 -41.59
C ALA A 4 37.04 -41.67 -40.92
N LEU A 5 35.77 -41.20 -40.85
CA LEU A 5 34.80 -41.33 -39.77
C LEU A 5 35.30 -40.96 -38.37
N SER A 6 34.77 -39.90 -37.81
CA SER A 6 34.22 -40.04 -36.45
C SER A 6 33.18 -38.96 -36.14
N ASN A 7 32.02 -39.41 -35.85
CA ASN A 7 30.91 -38.69 -35.20
C ASN A 7 31.33 -38.16 -33.82
N ASN A 8 30.92 -36.97 -33.49
CA ASN A 8 30.62 -36.69 -32.09
C ASN A 8 29.44 -35.66 -31.99
N GLU A 9 28.24 -36.20 -31.97
CA GLU A 9 27.09 -35.50 -31.46
C GLU A 9 27.30 -35.24 -29.98
N ARG A 10 27.43 -33.98 -29.58
CA ARG A 10 27.25 -33.56 -28.18
C ARG A 10 25.94 -32.86 -28.06
N LEU A 11 25.05 -33.56 -27.40
CA LEU A 11 23.83 -33.08 -26.79
C LEU A 11 24.07 -31.75 -26.02
N ALA A 12 23.52 -30.69 -26.53
CA ALA A 12 23.36 -29.46 -25.75
C ALA A 12 22.16 -29.65 -24.81
N SER A 13 22.44 -29.97 -23.54
CA SER A 13 21.46 -29.92 -22.45
C SER A 13 21.09 -28.46 -22.19
N SER A 14 19.89 -28.08 -22.61
CA SER A 14 19.25 -26.84 -22.25
C SER A 14 18.94 -26.83 -20.74
N GLN A 15 19.64 -26.00 -19.99
CA GLN A 15 19.27 -25.67 -18.63
C GLN A 15 18.05 -24.74 -18.67
N PRO A 16 16.98 -24.98 -17.86
CA PRO A 16 15.89 -24.04 -17.73
C PRO A 16 16.39 -22.77 -17.02
N SER A 17 16.03 -21.62 -17.55
CA SER A 17 16.44 -20.30 -17.07
C SER A 17 15.92 -20.03 -15.65
N ALA A 18 16.82 -19.62 -14.77
CA ALA A 18 16.54 -19.23 -13.37
C ALA A 18 15.55 -18.06 -13.21
N ILE A 19 15.07 -17.48 -14.30
CA ILE A 19 14.12 -16.36 -14.33
C ILE A 19 12.67 -16.83 -14.17
N SER A 20 12.37 -18.11 -14.53
CA SER A 20 11.01 -18.65 -14.39
C SER A 20 10.64 -18.99 -12.94
N ASP A 21 11.64 -19.30 -12.09
CA ASP A 21 11.40 -19.73 -10.71
C ASP A 21 11.22 -18.56 -9.73
N ALA A 22 11.65 -17.36 -10.09
CA ALA A 22 11.45 -16.16 -9.27
C ALA A 22 10.00 -15.62 -9.37
N ALA A 23 9.39 -15.72 -10.55
CA ALA A 23 8.01 -15.28 -10.77
C ALA A 23 6.96 -16.21 -10.14
N SER A 24 7.31 -17.50 -9.96
CA SER A 24 6.40 -18.49 -9.35
C SER A 24 6.39 -18.43 -7.82
N ARG A 25 7.40 -17.83 -7.19
CA ARG A 25 7.47 -17.70 -5.71
C ARG A 25 6.76 -16.47 -5.15
N ALA A 26 6.38 -15.52 -6.01
CA ALA A 26 5.69 -14.30 -5.60
C ALA A 26 4.17 -14.46 -5.40
N SER A 27 3.59 -15.63 -5.72
CA SER A 27 2.14 -15.84 -5.67
C SER A 27 1.65 -16.76 -4.52
N GLU A 28 2.54 -17.16 -3.59
CA GLU A 28 2.17 -18.03 -2.48
C GLU A 28 2.45 -17.36 -1.12
N GLN A 29 1.97 -16.13 -0.98
CA GLN A 29 1.82 -15.54 0.34
C GLN A 29 0.55 -16.15 0.96
N ALA A 30 0.74 -17.00 1.97
CA ALA A 30 -0.35 -17.55 2.75
C ALA A 30 -1.21 -16.42 3.32
N PRO A 31 -2.55 -16.54 3.35
CA PRO A 31 -3.40 -15.51 3.94
C PRO A 31 -2.96 -15.26 5.38
N LEU A 32 -2.73 -14.00 5.73
CA LEU A 32 -2.39 -13.55 7.07
C LEU A 32 -3.47 -14.01 8.06
N HIS A 33 -3.20 -15.08 8.80
CA HIS A 33 -4.07 -15.55 9.87
C HIS A 33 -3.82 -14.70 11.14
N VAL A 34 -4.47 -13.55 11.23
CA VAL A 34 -4.32 -12.59 12.32
C VAL A 34 -5.07 -13.00 13.61
N ALA A 35 -6.01 -13.93 13.51
CA ALA A 35 -7.07 -14.11 14.51
C ALA A 35 -6.63 -14.63 15.90
N SER A 36 -5.41 -15.15 16.11
CA SER A 36 -5.10 -15.86 17.35
C SER A 36 -4.08 -15.21 18.29
N VAL A 37 -3.45 -14.08 17.92
CA VAL A 37 -2.31 -13.51 18.66
C VAL A 37 -2.42 -12.03 18.98
N ILE A 38 -3.31 -11.28 18.31
CA ILE A 38 -3.53 -9.85 18.59
C ILE A 38 -4.51 -9.70 19.76
N PRO A 39 -4.16 -8.95 20.83
CA PRO A 39 -5.07 -8.70 21.95
C PRO A 39 -6.34 -7.99 21.51
N LEU A 40 -7.44 -8.18 22.24
CA LEU A 40 -8.69 -7.49 21.97
C LEU A 40 -8.47 -5.97 21.97
N PHE A 41 -9.05 -5.27 21.02
CA PHE A 41 -8.96 -3.81 20.86
C PHE A 41 -9.24 -3.05 22.17
N SER A 42 -10.25 -3.48 22.95
CA SER A 42 -10.62 -2.87 24.23
C SER A 42 -9.56 -3.02 25.32
N GLN A 43 -8.63 -3.96 25.19
CA GLN A 43 -7.53 -4.20 26.15
C GLN A 43 -6.27 -3.41 25.79
N MET A 44 -6.23 -2.79 24.63
CA MET A 44 -5.12 -1.96 24.18
C MET A 44 -5.12 -0.59 24.89
N PRO A 45 -3.96 0.05 25.08
CA PRO A 45 -3.91 1.41 25.60
C PRO A 45 -4.62 2.40 24.66
N ARG A 46 -5.17 3.47 25.24
CA ARG A 46 -5.96 4.45 24.46
C ARG A 46 -5.24 5.04 23.25
N TRP A 47 -3.94 5.25 23.37
CA TRP A 47 -3.15 5.77 22.25
C TRP A 47 -3.17 4.80 21.07
N LEU A 48 -3.00 3.49 21.32
CA LEU A 48 -2.99 2.45 20.30
C LEU A 48 -4.37 2.28 19.66
N GLN A 49 -5.43 2.34 20.48
CA GLN A 49 -6.81 2.34 19.96
C GLN A 49 -7.06 3.54 19.04
N ALA A 50 -6.51 4.71 19.35
CA ALA A 50 -6.64 5.91 18.51
C ALA A 50 -5.85 5.76 17.21
N GLU A 51 -4.63 5.20 17.25
CA GLU A 51 -3.84 4.90 16.06
C GLU A 51 -4.56 3.92 15.13
N LEU A 52 -4.94 2.75 15.63
CA LEU A 52 -5.64 1.73 14.84
C LEU A 52 -6.97 2.24 14.24
N ARG A 53 -7.66 3.14 14.94
CA ARG A 53 -8.84 3.81 14.38
C ARG A 53 -8.46 4.70 13.19
N SER A 54 -7.33 5.42 13.28
CA SER A 54 -6.86 6.24 12.17
C SER A 54 -6.33 5.41 11.02
N ASP A 55 -5.71 4.26 11.29
CA ASP A 55 -5.25 3.33 10.28
C ASP A 55 -6.45 2.76 9.50
N HIS A 56 -7.47 2.25 10.21
CA HIS A 56 -8.71 1.82 9.55
C HIS A 56 -9.32 2.91 8.64
N ALA A 57 -9.32 4.17 9.08
CA ALA A 57 -9.82 5.27 8.27
C ALA A 57 -8.91 5.55 7.07
N GLY A 58 -7.59 5.44 7.25
CA GLY A 58 -6.57 5.58 6.22
C GLY A 58 -6.75 4.55 5.10
N GLU A 59 -6.81 3.26 5.46
CA GLU A 59 -7.02 2.17 4.51
C GLU A 59 -8.35 2.30 3.75
N TYR A 60 -9.41 2.68 4.47
CA TYR A 60 -10.68 2.99 3.81
C TYR A 60 -10.54 4.12 2.79
N GLY A 61 -9.80 5.17 3.15
CA GLY A 61 -9.49 6.30 2.27
C GLY A 61 -8.65 5.88 1.06
N ALA A 62 -7.62 5.05 1.24
CA ALA A 62 -6.76 4.53 0.18
C ALA A 62 -7.56 3.72 -0.85
N VAL A 63 -8.42 2.81 -0.42
CA VAL A 63 -9.35 2.11 -1.33
C VAL A 63 -10.19 3.11 -2.14
N MET A 64 -10.65 4.22 -1.53
CA MET A 64 -11.44 5.23 -2.25
C MET A 64 -10.59 6.05 -3.23
N ILE A 65 -9.31 6.33 -2.92
CA ILE A 65 -8.38 6.98 -3.85
C ILE A 65 -8.24 6.14 -5.12
N TYR A 66 -7.93 4.87 -5.00
CA TYR A 66 -7.80 3.98 -6.17
C TYR A 66 -9.11 3.83 -6.95
N ARG A 67 -10.26 3.78 -6.26
CA ARG A 67 -11.59 3.83 -6.93
C ARG A 67 -11.79 5.11 -7.72
N GLY A 68 -11.37 6.25 -7.19
CA GLY A 68 -11.44 7.54 -7.87
C GLY A 68 -10.57 7.56 -9.14
N ILE A 69 -9.33 7.05 -9.04
CA ILE A 69 -8.42 6.90 -10.18
C ILE A 69 -9.07 6.03 -11.28
N LEU A 70 -9.54 4.84 -10.92
CA LEU A 70 -10.14 3.88 -11.86
C LEU A 70 -11.43 4.41 -12.52
N ALA A 71 -12.18 5.26 -11.83
CA ALA A 71 -13.40 5.86 -12.36
C ALA A 71 -13.12 6.88 -13.49
N VAL A 72 -11.98 7.56 -13.44
CA VAL A 72 -11.65 8.69 -14.33
C VAL A 72 -10.58 8.34 -15.35
N SER A 73 -9.51 7.68 -14.95
CA SER A 73 -8.37 7.38 -15.83
C SER A 73 -8.74 6.43 -16.96
N ARG A 74 -8.23 6.76 -18.17
CA ARG A 74 -8.29 5.91 -19.37
C ARG A 74 -6.91 5.42 -19.80
N ASP A 75 -5.87 5.82 -19.10
CA ASP A 75 -4.49 5.39 -19.33
C ASP A 75 -4.31 3.98 -18.79
N ASP A 76 -3.93 3.03 -19.66
CA ASP A 76 -3.82 1.61 -19.30
C ASP A 76 -2.77 1.40 -18.21
N SER A 77 -1.64 2.13 -18.25
CA SER A 77 -0.59 2.01 -17.23
C SER A 77 -1.05 2.47 -15.85
N VAL A 78 -1.89 3.50 -15.78
CA VAL A 78 -2.51 3.99 -14.54
C VAL A 78 -3.54 2.99 -14.02
N ARG A 79 -4.32 2.42 -14.92
CA ARG A 79 -5.34 1.44 -14.54
C ARG A 79 -4.73 0.16 -14.02
N ASP A 80 -3.73 -0.39 -14.73
CA ASP A 80 -3.01 -1.61 -14.29
C ASP A 80 -2.34 -1.40 -12.93
N PHE A 81 -1.72 -0.24 -12.72
CA PHE A 81 -1.18 0.14 -11.43
C PHE A 81 -2.28 0.18 -10.35
N ALA A 82 -3.37 0.92 -10.60
CA ALA A 82 -4.43 1.10 -9.62
C ALA A 82 -5.19 -0.21 -9.32
N GLU A 83 -5.35 -1.11 -10.29
CA GLU A 83 -6.00 -2.41 -10.11
C GLU A 83 -5.16 -3.37 -9.26
N ARG A 84 -3.83 -3.33 -9.38
CA ARG A 84 -2.93 -4.11 -8.53
C ARG A 84 -2.95 -3.61 -7.10
N HIS A 85 -2.74 -2.30 -6.91
CA HIS A 85 -2.60 -1.72 -5.58
C HIS A 85 -3.92 -1.73 -4.79
N ILE A 86 -5.07 -1.48 -5.41
CA ILE A 86 -6.36 -1.54 -4.71
C ILE A 86 -6.66 -2.94 -4.14
N ALA A 87 -6.06 -3.99 -4.67
CA ALA A 87 -6.20 -5.33 -4.10
C ALA A 87 -5.49 -5.40 -2.74
N THR A 88 -4.25 -4.91 -2.65
CA THR A 88 -3.49 -4.80 -1.40
C THR A 88 -4.21 -3.92 -0.38
N GLU A 89 -4.68 -2.73 -0.78
CA GLU A 89 -5.43 -1.82 0.10
C GLU A 89 -6.70 -2.44 0.68
N ARG A 90 -7.38 -3.30 -0.08
CA ARG A 90 -8.53 -4.04 0.43
C ARG A 90 -8.15 -5.10 1.45
N ASP A 91 -6.99 -5.70 1.31
CA ASP A 91 -6.47 -6.65 2.27
C ASP A 91 -6.04 -5.94 3.56
N HIS A 92 -5.36 -4.79 3.47
CA HIS A 92 -5.05 -3.93 4.62
C HIS A 92 -6.34 -3.46 5.32
N LEU A 93 -7.31 -2.96 4.57
CA LEU A 93 -8.60 -2.55 5.15
C LEU A 93 -9.28 -3.70 5.89
N ARG A 94 -9.29 -4.91 5.32
CA ARG A 94 -9.86 -6.08 5.98
C ARG A 94 -9.14 -6.40 7.29
N LEU A 95 -7.80 -6.36 7.31
CA LEU A 95 -7.01 -6.55 8.53
C LEU A 95 -7.36 -5.53 9.61
N MET A 96 -7.52 -4.27 9.22
CA MET A 96 -7.96 -3.21 10.15
C MET A 96 -9.41 -3.42 10.59
N GLU A 97 -10.29 -3.92 9.73
CA GLU A 97 -11.68 -4.27 10.08
C GLU A 97 -11.80 -5.43 11.07
N GLU A 98 -10.88 -6.40 10.99
CA GLU A 98 -10.78 -7.51 11.95
C GLU A 98 -10.21 -7.03 13.31
N THR A 99 -9.33 -6.03 13.29
CA THR A 99 -8.68 -5.49 14.48
C THR A 99 -9.53 -4.44 15.21
N VAL A 100 -10.20 -3.55 14.46
CA VAL A 100 -10.99 -2.42 15.00
C VAL A 100 -12.48 -2.73 14.91
N PRO A 101 -13.16 -2.99 16.04
CA PRO A 101 -14.59 -3.28 16.03
C PRO A 101 -15.39 -2.10 15.45
N SER A 102 -16.49 -2.39 14.78
CA SER A 102 -17.32 -1.39 14.07
C SER A 102 -17.73 -0.21 14.96
N SER A 103 -18.00 -0.46 16.25
CA SER A 103 -18.35 0.56 17.23
C SER A 103 -17.20 1.51 17.61
N ALA A 104 -15.96 1.14 17.29
CA ALA A 104 -14.77 1.93 17.57
C ALA A 104 -14.19 2.65 16.34
N ARG A 105 -14.75 2.39 15.15
CA ARG A 105 -14.36 3.05 13.89
C ARG A 105 -14.82 4.50 13.90
N THR A 106 -14.11 5.37 13.17
CA THR A 106 -14.49 6.78 13.06
C THR A 106 -15.86 6.94 12.40
N GLN A 107 -16.64 7.89 12.90
CA GLN A 107 -17.93 8.27 12.29
C GLN A 107 -17.76 9.13 11.03
N LEU A 108 -16.54 9.56 10.72
CA LEU A 108 -16.22 10.39 9.58
C LEU A 108 -15.99 9.60 8.28
N LEU A 109 -16.23 8.27 8.23
CA LEU A 109 -16.05 7.46 7.02
C LEU A 109 -16.74 8.02 5.77
N PRO A 110 -17.95 8.63 5.82
CA PRO A 110 -18.52 9.28 4.63
C PRO A 110 -17.66 10.41 4.08
N LEU A 111 -16.95 11.15 4.95
CA LEU A 111 -16.00 12.17 4.53
C LEU A 111 -14.75 11.54 3.91
N TRP A 112 -14.22 10.45 4.48
CA TRP A 112 -13.12 9.68 3.90
C TRP A 112 -13.47 9.12 2.53
N TRP A 113 -14.70 8.62 2.37
CA TRP A 113 -15.20 8.17 1.08
C TRP A 113 -15.10 9.28 0.03
N LEU A 114 -15.64 10.46 0.34
CA LEU A 114 -15.66 11.59 -0.59
C LEU A 114 -14.26 12.14 -0.87
N MET A 115 -13.50 12.41 0.20
CA MET A 115 -12.17 13.01 0.07
C MET A 115 -11.17 12.05 -0.58
N GLY A 116 -11.19 10.77 -0.22
CA GLY A 116 -10.37 9.75 -0.86
C GLY A 116 -10.72 9.64 -2.36
N TRP A 117 -11.99 9.52 -2.68
CA TRP A 117 -12.41 9.44 -4.09
C TRP A 117 -11.96 10.68 -4.89
N LEU A 118 -12.12 11.89 -4.36
CA LEU A 118 -11.66 13.12 -5.00
C LEU A 118 -10.14 13.18 -5.13
N THR A 119 -9.39 12.72 -4.11
CA THR A 119 -7.93 12.68 -4.13
C THR A 119 -7.41 11.79 -5.26
N GLY A 120 -8.14 10.75 -5.63
CA GLY A 120 -7.81 9.91 -6.78
C GLY A 120 -8.34 10.46 -8.11
N ALA A 121 -9.60 10.89 -8.14
CA ALA A 121 -10.28 11.32 -9.35
C ALA A 121 -9.72 12.62 -9.94
N LEU A 122 -9.43 13.62 -9.10
CA LEU A 122 -8.93 14.92 -9.57
C LEU A 122 -7.60 14.82 -10.30
N PRO A 123 -6.54 14.18 -9.75
CA PRO A 123 -5.29 14.01 -10.48
C PRO A 123 -5.45 13.21 -11.77
N ALA A 124 -6.35 12.23 -11.80
CA ALA A 124 -6.60 11.41 -12.99
C ALA A 124 -7.11 12.23 -14.19
N VAL A 125 -7.77 13.37 -13.96
CA VAL A 125 -8.14 14.33 -15.03
C VAL A 125 -6.90 14.99 -15.66
N PHE A 126 -5.83 15.18 -14.89
CA PHE A 126 -4.58 15.82 -15.33
C PHE A 126 -3.54 14.83 -15.87
N GLY A 127 -3.87 13.53 -15.86
CA GLY A 127 -3.09 12.47 -16.48
C GLY A 127 -2.13 11.76 -15.52
N ARG A 128 -1.41 10.78 -16.08
CA ARG A 128 -0.66 9.78 -15.33
C ARG A 128 0.38 10.36 -14.34
N HIS A 129 1.11 11.39 -14.73
CA HIS A 129 2.12 12.01 -13.85
C HIS A 129 1.50 12.63 -12.60
N ALA A 130 0.29 13.20 -12.72
CA ALA A 130 -0.43 13.76 -11.59
C ALA A 130 -0.93 12.65 -10.64
N VAL A 131 -1.42 11.53 -11.19
CA VAL A 131 -1.82 10.36 -10.40
C VAL A 131 -0.64 9.81 -9.60
N PHE A 132 0.46 9.47 -10.28
CA PHE A 132 1.60 8.87 -9.61
C PHE A 132 2.24 9.79 -8.57
N ALA A 133 2.34 11.10 -8.84
CA ALA A 133 2.82 12.06 -7.85
C ALA A 133 1.87 12.22 -6.64
N THR A 134 0.57 11.99 -6.83
CA THR A 134 -0.41 11.99 -5.75
C THR A 134 -0.24 10.75 -4.88
N ILE A 135 -0.17 9.57 -5.50
CA ILE A 135 0.03 8.32 -4.76
C ILE A 135 1.35 8.37 -3.99
N GLU A 136 2.47 8.75 -4.62
CA GLU A 136 3.74 8.90 -3.89
C GLU A 136 3.62 9.83 -2.66
N ALA A 137 2.85 10.93 -2.76
CA ALA A 137 2.67 11.83 -1.62
C ALA A 137 1.81 11.23 -0.51
N VAL A 138 0.78 10.44 -0.86
CA VAL A 138 -0.06 9.71 0.10
C VAL A 138 0.78 8.65 0.81
N GLU A 139 1.45 7.77 0.04
CA GLU A 139 2.17 6.63 0.62
C GLU A 139 3.43 7.07 1.39
N ALA A 140 4.06 8.18 1.01
CA ALA A 140 5.13 8.77 1.82
C ALA A 140 4.63 9.23 3.21
N PHE A 141 3.39 9.72 3.30
CA PHE A 141 2.77 10.05 4.57
C PHE A 141 2.42 8.79 5.36
N VAL A 142 1.83 7.77 4.71
CA VAL A 142 1.40 6.52 5.35
C VAL A 142 2.61 5.74 5.88
N ASP A 143 3.70 5.60 5.09
CA ASP A 143 4.97 5.02 5.55
C ASP A 143 5.46 5.70 6.85
N HIS A 144 5.50 7.03 6.88
CA HIS A 144 5.92 7.76 8.07
C HIS A 144 4.98 7.51 9.27
N HIS A 145 3.68 7.45 9.02
CA HIS A 145 2.67 7.22 10.04
C HIS A 145 2.79 5.83 10.66
N TYR A 146 2.92 4.77 9.86
CA TYR A 146 3.16 3.41 10.34
C TYR A 146 4.48 3.29 11.10
N ARG A 147 5.55 3.91 10.59
CA ARG A 147 6.86 3.89 11.25
C ARG A 147 6.81 4.42 12.68
N GLN A 148 6.11 5.54 12.90
CA GLN A 148 5.96 6.10 14.25
C GLN A 148 5.27 5.11 15.23
N GLN A 149 4.30 4.36 14.76
CA GLN A 149 3.61 3.36 15.57
C GLN A 149 4.50 2.15 15.85
N ILE A 150 5.18 1.64 14.81
CA ILE A 150 6.09 0.49 14.89
C ILE A 150 7.22 0.78 15.88
N ASP A 151 7.85 1.95 15.79
CA ASP A 151 8.92 2.39 16.69
C ASP A 151 8.40 2.46 18.13
N ARG A 152 7.23 3.05 18.33
CA ARG A 152 6.63 3.14 19.68
C ARG A 152 6.27 1.78 20.26
N LEU A 153 5.80 0.83 19.45
CA LEU A 153 5.53 -0.54 19.89
C LEU A 153 6.83 -1.27 20.25
N ALA A 154 7.89 -1.09 19.46
CA ALA A 154 9.21 -1.65 19.74
C ALA A 154 9.79 -1.15 21.07
N GLU A 155 9.70 0.16 21.34
CA GLU A 155 10.14 0.75 22.61
C GLU A 155 9.39 0.19 23.82
N GLN A 156 8.12 -0.15 23.65
CA GLN A 156 7.30 -0.71 24.73
C GLN A 156 7.53 -2.21 24.95
N GLY A 157 8.13 -2.92 23.99
CA GLY A 157 8.36 -4.36 24.05
C GLY A 157 7.08 -5.18 24.23
N ARG A 158 5.96 -4.70 23.69
CA ARG A 158 4.63 -5.31 23.81
C ARG A 158 3.93 -5.29 22.44
N TYR A 159 2.93 -6.17 22.28
CA TYR A 159 2.13 -6.26 21.07
C TYR A 159 2.94 -6.64 19.81
N GLU A 160 3.88 -7.58 19.96
CA GLU A 160 4.81 -7.96 18.89
C GLU A 160 4.10 -8.38 17.61
N SER A 161 3.05 -9.22 17.72
CA SER A 161 2.29 -9.66 16.55
C SER A 161 1.57 -8.51 15.82
N LEU A 162 1.12 -7.50 16.57
CA LEU A 162 0.55 -6.29 15.96
C LEU A 162 1.65 -5.46 15.29
N ARG A 163 2.83 -5.36 15.91
CA ARG A 163 3.98 -4.67 15.31
C ARG A 163 4.42 -5.33 14.02
N GLU A 164 4.46 -6.66 13.97
CA GLU A 164 4.76 -7.43 12.77
C GLU A 164 3.72 -7.20 11.67
N LEU A 165 2.43 -7.16 12.03
CA LEU A 165 1.37 -6.83 11.10
C LEU A 165 1.54 -5.44 10.48
N LEU A 166 1.79 -4.42 11.32
CA LEU A 166 2.00 -3.05 10.85
C LEU A 166 3.27 -2.91 10.01
N LEU A 167 4.33 -3.71 10.29
CA LEU A 167 5.53 -3.77 9.47
C LEU A 167 5.22 -4.29 8.06
N GLN A 168 4.41 -5.34 7.95
CA GLN A 168 4.02 -5.89 6.65
C GLN A 168 3.20 -4.87 5.84
N CYS A 169 2.21 -4.21 6.46
CA CYS A 169 1.50 -3.13 5.79
C CYS A 169 2.46 -2.02 5.34
N GLN A 170 3.38 -1.58 6.22
CA GLN A 170 4.36 -0.55 5.87
C GLN A 170 5.25 -0.93 4.69
N GLU A 171 5.69 -2.19 4.61
CA GLU A 171 6.52 -2.69 3.49
C GLU A 171 5.78 -2.58 2.16
N ASP A 172 4.48 -2.88 2.14
CA ASP A 172 3.63 -2.72 0.97
C ASP A 172 3.49 -1.23 0.59
N GLU A 173 3.27 -0.32 1.56
CA GLU A 173 3.17 1.12 1.32
C GLU A 173 4.48 1.71 0.77
N VAL A 174 5.62 1.26 1.28
CA VAL A 174 6.93 1.62 0.73
C VAL A 174 7.06 1.18 -0.73
N SER A 175 6.60 -0.03 -1.06
CA SER A 175 6.61 -0.54 -2.42
C SER A 175 5.70 0.28 -3.35
N HIS A 176 4.47 0.61 -2.89
CA HIS A 176 3.52 1.46 -3.61
C HIS A 176 4.11 2.85 -3.89
N ARG A 177 4.69 3.48 -2.87
CA ARG A 177 5.37 4.77 -2.96
C ARG A 177 6.49 4.75 -3.99
N ASP A 178 7.39 3.78 -3.89
CA ASP A 178 8.58 3.71 -4.72
C ASP A 178 8.24 3.43 -6.19
N GLU A 179 7.25 2.57 -6.46
CA GLU A 179 6.73 2.36 -7.81
C GLU A 179 6.08 3.64 -8.35
N ALA A 180 5.23 4.31 -7.56
CA ALA A 180 4.62 5.56 -7.96
C ALA A 180 5.67 6.67 -8.22
N ALA A 181 6.71 6.77 -7.39
CA ALA A 181 7.82 7.71 -7.58
C ALA A 181 8.57 7.46 -8.89
N CYS A 182 8.84 6.20 -9.20
CA CYS A 182 9.49 5.79 -10.45
C CYS A 182 8.64 6.20 -11.67
N LEU A 183 7.34 5.93 -11.63
CA LEU A 183 6.39 6.23 -12.71
C LEU A 183 6.07 7.73 -12.86
N ALA A 184 6.11 8.48 -11.75
CA ALA A 184 5.95 9.94 -11.77
C ALA A 184 7.13 10.66 -12.45
N GLY A 185 8.33 10.10 -12.36
CA GLY A 185 9.55 10.65 -12.95
C GLY A 185 10.12 11.86 -12.17
N PRO A 186 11.32 12.35 -12.54
CA PRO A 186 12.06 13.32 -11.75
C PRO A 186 11.56 14.77 -11.85
N SER A 187 10.83 15.12 -12.89
CA SER A 187 10.46 16.52 -13.19
C SER A 187 9.08 16.86 -12.65
N ARG A 188 9.04 17.51 -11.49
CA ARG A 188 7.77 18.01 -10.93
C ARG A 188 7.71 19.54 -11.00
N GLY A 189 6.75 20.05 -11.77
CA GLY A 189 6.45 21.48 -11.79
C GLY A 189 6.03 22.02 -10.42
N LYS A 190 6.10 23.34 -10.24
CA LYS A 190 5.72 24.00 -8.97
C LYS A 190 4.31 23.64 -8.51
N LEU A 191 3.37 23.53 -9.46
CA LEU A 191 1.97 23.18 -9.17
C LEU A 191 1.84 21.77 -8.57
N MET A 192 2.58 20.80 -9.11
CA MET A 192 2.55 19.42 -8.60
C MET A 192 3.18 19.32 -7.20
N ARG A 193 4.26 20.05 -6.95
CA ARG A 193 4.84 20.12 -5.59
C ARG A 193 3.87 20.73 -4.58
N LEU A 194 3.14 21.79 -4.98
CA LEU A 194 2.09 22.36 -4.13
C LEU A 194 0.96 21.36 -3.88
N TRP A 195 0.52 20.66 -4.91
CA TRP A 195 -0.50 19.60 -4.79
C TRP A 195 -0.06 18.50 -3.83
N SER A 196 1.16 17.95 -3.99
CA SER A 196 1.70 16.92 -3.09
C SER A 196 1.78 17.43 -1.64
N ALA A 197 2.14 18.69 -1.43
CA ALA A 197 2.15 19.28 -0.08
C ALA A 197 0.73 19.41 0.52
N ILE A 198 -0.27 19.76 -0.30
CA ILE A 198 -1.68 19.82 0.12
C ILE A 198 -2.18 18.41 0.48
N VAL A 199 -1.85 17.41 -0.32
CA VAL A 199 -2.20 16.01 -0.05
C VAL A 199 -1.60 15.54 1.26
N GLY A 200 -0.30 15.73 1.47
CA GLY A 200 0.37 15.34 2.73
C GLY A 200 -0.21 16.06 3.96
N ALA A 201 -0.47 17.37 3.85
CA ALA A 201 -1.08 18.14 4.94
C ALA A 201 -2.53 17.69 5.21
N GLY A 202 -3.29 17.35 4.16
CA GLY A 202 -4.64 16.79 4.25
C GLY A 202 -4.64 15.44 4.94
N SER A 203 -3.72 14.55 4.59
CA SER A 203 -3.54 13.23 5.25
C SER A 203 -3.22 13.39 6.74
N ALA A 204 -2.33 14.32 7.10
CA ALA A 204 -2.02 14.61 8.51
C ALA A 204 -3.26 15.11 9.29
N ALA A 205 -4.03 16.03 8.70
CA ALA A 205 -5.27 16.52 9.31
C ALA A 205 -6.33 15.41 9.46
N ALA A 206 -6.41 14.53 8.46
CA ALA A 206 -7.31 13.38 8.47
C ALA A 206 -6.98 12.44 9.65
N VAL A 207 -5.72 12.05 9.82
CA VAL A 207 -5.28 11.21 10.96
C VAL A 207 -5.64 11.85 12.30
N ILE A 208 -5.38 13.16 12.48
CA ILE A 208 -5.73 13.87 13.72
C ILE A 208 -7.23 13.81 13.99
N ALA A 209 -8.07 13.96 12.97
CA ALA A 209 -9.52 13.88 13.09
C ALA A 209 -9.98 12.45 13.45
N ALA A 210 -9.48 11.43 12.72
CA ALA A 210 -9.84 10.03 12.94
C ALA A 210 -9.43 9.51 14.33
N ARG A 211 -8.33 9.97 14.89
CA ARG A 211 -7.91 9.62 16.27
C ARG A 211 -8.90 10.09 17.35
N ARG A 212 -9.69 11.11 17.08
CA ARG A 212 -10.55 11.78 18.07
C ARG A 212 -12.01 11.35 18.01
N ILE A 213 -12.50 10.97 16.83
CA ILE A 213 -13.95 10.79 16.58
C ILE A 213 -14.24 9.38 16.08
#